data_04d53f0e5e0b47c8f28d771ff034d94f
#
_entry.id   04d53f0e5e0b47c8f28d771ff034d94f
#
_cell.length_a   1.000
_cell.length_b   1.000
_cell.length_c   1.000
_cell.angle_alpha   90.00
_cell.angle_beta   90.00
_cell.angle_gamma   90.00
#
_symmetry.space_group_name_H-M   'P 1'
#
loop_
_entity.id
_entity.type
_entity.pdbx_description
1 polymer ?
#
loop_
_entity_poly.entity_id
_entity_poly.type
_entity_poly.pdbx_seq_one_letter_code
_entity_poly.pdbx_strand_id
1 'polypeptide(L)'
;MSKRKATYASKLKRATHMLFFKRHAKPGVKGWELRKALGADYPKVLKIMDDYLKGLDLEVKTVFEEGKQVEKPSVEQLDKARFYVALRGELVPKEAKMIGWRIDDFAGLAVAIAYVLSKKGKAPREEVEQLLREKIPGWKVGLNVDRYVRYGYLTEDENGQLYLGWRTRAEVDQKALIDLLLGVETKT
;
A
#
# COMPACT_ATOMS: atom_id res chain seq x y z
N MET A 1 5.44 28.06 26.50
CA MET A 1 5.61 26.81 25.72
C MET A 1 7.06 26.67 25.28
N SER A 2 7.72 25.53 25.58
CA SER A 2 9.13 25.33 25.24
C SER A 2 9.36 25.38 23.72
N LYS A 3 10.44 26.03 23.24
CA LYS A 3 10.86 26.09 21.83
C LYS A 3 10.85 24.71 21.13
N ARG A 4 11.18 23.63 21.87
CA ARG A 4 11.14 22.25 21.38
C ARG A 4 9.72 21.80 21.01
N LYS A 5 8.69 22.11 21.82
CA LYS A 5 7.28 21.75 21.50
C LYS A 5 6.79 22.45 20.23
N ALA A 6 7.13 23.72 20.04
CA ALA A 6 6.77 24.46 18.83
C ALA A 6 7.44 23.87 17.57
N THR A 7 8.68 23.40 17.67
CA THR A 7 9.40 22.77 16.57
C THR A 7 8.77 21.44 16.16
N TYR A 8 8.38 20.58 17.13
CA TYR A 8 7.72 19.32 16.83
C TYR A 8 6.30 19.51 16.25
N ALA A 9 5.55 20.48 16.74
CA ALA A 9 4.23 20.82 16.18
C ALA A 9 4.33 21.23 14.69
N SER A 10 5.33 22.04 14.33
CA SER A 10 5.59 22.41 12.94
C SER A 10 6.00 21.19 12.08
N LYS A 11 6.85 20.31 12.60
CA LYS A 11 7.24 19.08 11.90
C LYS A 11 6.06 18.12 11.71
N LEU A 12 5.19 17.97 12.72
CA LEU A 12 3.97 17.16 12.62
C LEU A 12 3.04 17.69 11.54
N LYS A 13 2.75 19.00 11.53
CA LYS A 13 1.95 19.64 10.49
C LYS A 13 2.52 19.35 9.09
N ARG A 14 3.85 19.45 8.93
CA ARG A 14 4.51 19.18 7.64
C ARG A 14 4.42 17.72 7.26
N ALA A 15 4.60 16.78 8.22
CA ALA A 15 4.43 15.34 8.00
C ALA A 15 3.00 15.02 7.54
N THR A 16 1.97 15.61 8.19
CA THR A 16 0.57 15.47 7.79
C THR A 16 0.36 15.91 6.35
N HIS A 17 0.89 17.08 5.97
CA HIS A 17 0.77 17.56 4.59
C HIS A 17 1.44 16.61 3.58
N MET A 18 2.59 16.03 3.93
CA MET A 18 3.29 15.11 3.05
C MET A 18 2.57 13.78 2.91
N LEU A 19 2.04 13.21 3.98
CA LEU A 19 1.44 11.89 3.97
C LEU A 19 -0.01 11.88 3.45
N PHE A 20 -0.78 12.96 3.69
CA PHE A 20 -2.20 13.02 3.30
C PHE A 20 -2.44 13.78 2.01
N PHE A 21 -1.71 14.87 1.76
CA PHE A 21 -2.06 15.83 0.70
C PHE A 21 -1.05 15.92 -0.44
N LYS A 22 0.16 15.37 -0.26
CA LYS A 22 1.14 15.39 -1.35
C LYS A 22 0.68 14.45 -2.47
N ARG A 23 0.33 15.02 -3.61
CA ARG A 23 -0.05 14.25 -4.80
C ARG A 23 1.21 13.67 -5.43
N HIS A 24 1.37 12.37 -5.30
CA HIS A 24 2.38 11.60 -6.03
C HIS A 24 1.69 10.73 -7.09
N ALA A 25 2.40 10.46 -8.16
CA ALA A 25 1.97 9.46 -9.15
C ALA A 25 1.80 8.08 -8.48
N LYS A 26 2.60 7.81 -7.45
CA LYS A 26 2.49 6.60 -6.61
C LYS A 26 2.19 7.00 -5.16
N PRO A 27 1.27 6.30 -4.47
CA PRO A 27 0.94 6.58 -3.07
C PRO A 27 2.17 6.48 -2.14
N GLY A 28 2.12 7.24 -1.05
CA GLY A 28 3.15 7.22 -0.02
C GLY A 28 4.36 8.10 -0.32
N VAL A 29 5.18 8.34 0.69
CA VAL A 29 6.34 9.23 0.66
C VAL A 29 7.59 8.42 0.94
N LYS A 30 8.68 8.64 0.19
CA LYS A 30 9.97 8.00 0.46
C LYS A 30 10.62 8.59 1.72
N GLY A 31 11.35 7.76 2.46
CA GLY A 31 12.00 8.18 3.70
C GLY A 31 13.01 9.31 3.50
N TRP A 32 13.77 9.30 2.41
CA TRP A 32 14.69 10.39 2.09
C TRP A 32 13.98 11.74 1.91
N GLU A 33 12.75 11.76 1.38
CA GLU A 33 11.95 12.98 1.26
C GLU A 33 11.51 13.49 2.64
N LEU A 34 11.09 12.56 3.53
CA LEU A 34 10.74 12.88 4.90
C LEU A 34 11.96 13.41 5.65
N ARG A 35 13.14 12.78 5.48
CA ARG A 35 14.39 13.26 6.08
C ARG A 35 14.76 14.65 5.60
N LYS A 36 14.65 14.93 4.31
CA LYS A 36 14.89 16.26 3.74
C LYS A 36 13.94 17.33 4.30
N ALA A 37 12.68 16.97 4.53
CA ALA A 37 11.65 17.91 4.95
C ALA A 37 11.58 18.13 6.46
N LEU A 38 11.79 17.08 7.26
CA LEU A 38 11.59 17.06 8.72
C LEU A 38 12.87 17.00 9.52
N GLY A 39 14.00 16.63 8.87
CA GLY A 39 15.29 16.41 9.51
C GLY A 39 15.55 14.94 9.86
N ALA A 40 16.74 14.64 10.40
CA ALA A 40 17.17 13.28 10.72
C ALA A 40 16.29 12.58 11.78
N ASP A 41 15.58 13.33 12.58
CA ASP A 41 14.67 12.84 13.63
C ASP A 41 13.26 12.52 13.11
N TYR A 42 13.02 12.52 11.78
CA TYR A 42 11.72 12.23 11.19
C TYR A 42 11.07 10.93 11.67
N PRO A 43 11.79 9.83 11.99
CA PRO A 43 11.15 8.63 12.50
C PRO A 43 10.44 8.87 13.85
N LYS A 44 11.02 9.74 14.70
CA LYS A 44 10.36 10.14 15.96
C LYS A 44 9.13 10.98 15.71
N VAL A 45 9.16 11.86 14.70
CA VAL A 45 7.99 12.66 14.29
C VAL A 45 6.87 11.76 13.81
N LEU A 46 7.19 10.73 12.98
CA LEU A 46 6.22 9.77 12.49
C LEU A 46 5.61 8.92 13.62
N LYS A 47 6.41 8.52 14.61
CA LYS A 47 5.91 7.80 15.78
C LYS A 47 4.91 8.63 16.58
N ILE A 48 5.22 9.91 16.83
CA ILE A 48 4.29 10.83 17.49
C ILE A 48 3.01 11.00 16.65
N MET A 49 3.13 11.11 15.33
CA MET A 49 2.00 11.19 14.42
C MET A 49 1.14 9.93 14.49
N ASP A 50 1.75 8.74 14.50
CA ASP A 50 1.05 7.46 14.63
C ASP A 50 0.23 7.41 15.93
N ASP A 51 0.79 7.90 17.03
CA ASP A 51 0.06 7.98 18.31
C ASP A 51 -1.18 8.88 18.24
N TYR A 52 -1.12 10.00 17.51
CA TYR A 52 -2.31 10.83 17.26
C TYR A 52 -3.34 10.15 16.34
N LEU A 53 -2.86 9.39 15.35
CA LEU A 53 -3.72 8.73 14.37
C LEU A 53 -4.49 7.54 14.95
N LYS A 54 -4.02 6.94 16.05
CA LYS A 54 -4.71 5.84 16.75
C LYS A 54 -6.16 6.16 17.10
N GLY A 55 -6.42 7.39 17.54
CA GLY A 55 -7.78 7.84 17.86
C GLY A 55 -8.72 7.97 16.66
N LEU A 56 -8.20 7.82 15.45
CA LEU A 56 -8.95 7.86 14.18
C LEU A 56 -8.93 6.50 13.46
N ASP A 57 -8.50 5.44 14.14
CA ASP A 57 -8.27 4.11 13.56
C ASP A 57 -7.33 4.11 12.34
N LEU A 58 -6.36 5.04 12.36
CA LEU A 58 -5.34 5.16 11.33
C LEU A 58 -3.96 4.80 11.88
N GLU A 59 -3.06 4.39 10.99
CA GLU A 59 -1.66 4.12 11.31
C GLU A 59 -0.71 4.58 10.21
N VAL A 60 0.54 4.87 10.58
CA VAL A 60 1.63 5.10 9.63
C VAL A 60 2.31 3.78 9.32
N LYS A 61 2.07 3.23 8.13
CA LYS A 61 2.78 2.03 7.65
C LYS A 61 4.12 2.38 7.01
N THR A 62 5.11 1.53 7.31
CA THR A 62 6.44 1.57 6.69
C THR A 62 6.63 0.34 5.82
N VAL A 63 6.99 0.53 4.56
CA VAL A 63 7.25 -0.55 3.61
C VAL A 63 8.66 -0.46 3.09
N PHE A 64 9.42 -1.51 3.33
CA PHE A 64 10.79 -1.65 2.83
C PHE A 64 10.78 -2.26 1.42
N GLU A 65 11.78 -1.92 0.60
CA GLU A 65 11.86 -2.40 -0.79
C GLU A 65 11.93 -3.94 -0.88
N GLU A 66 12.55 -4.58 0.11
CA GLU A 66 12.67 -6.03 0.18
C GLU A 66 11.38 -6.77 0.61
N GLY A 67 10.32 -6.03 0.93
CA GLY A 67 9.01 -6.58 1.32
C GLY A 67 8.98 -7.30 2.68
N LYS A 68 10.08 -7.29 3.45
CA LYS A 68 10.17 -7.85 4.80
C LYS A 68 10.14 -6.75 5.84
N GLN A 69 9.47 -7.00 6.95
CA GLN A 69 9.57 -6.11 8.10
C GLN A 69 10.97 -6.24 8.70
N VAL A 70 11.62 -5.11 8.98
CA VAL A 70 12.95 -5.05 9.58
C VAL A 70 12.82 -4.46 10.98
N GLU A 71 13.17 -5.24 12.00
CA GLU A 71 13.04 -4.79 13.40
C GLU A 71 13.94 -3.58 13.72
N LYS A 72 15.13 -3.53 13.16
CA LYS A 72 16.11 -2.44 13.35
C LYS A 72 16.64 -1.97 11.99
N PRO A 73 15.86 -1.13 11.27
CA PRO A 73 16.27 -0.69 9.96
C PRO A 73 17.46 0.28 10.03
N SER A 74 18.39 0.14 9.09
CA SER A 74 19.46 1.11 8.87
C SER A 74 18.91 2.43 8.31
N VAL A 75 19.72 3.49 8.38
CA VAL A 75 19.33 4.80 7.81
C VAL A 75 19.06 4.67 6.30
N GLU A 76 19.86 3.89 5.58
CA GLU A 76 19.67 3.66 4.14
C GLU A 76 18.36 2.91 3.85
N GLN A 77 18.02 1.90 4.63
CA GLN A 77 16.78 1.17 4.51
C GLN A 77 15.58 2.08 4.79
N LEU A 78 15.67 2.92 5.83
CA LEU A 78 14.64 3.92 6.12
C LEU A 78 14.49 4.95 5.00
N ASP A 79 15.59 5.40 4.39
CA ASP A 79 15.55 6.36 3.29
C ASP A 79 14.87 5.79 2.04
N LYS A 80 15.13 4.52 1.73
CA LYS A 80 14.52 3.81 0.61
C LYS A 80 13.10 3.37 0.92
N ALA A 81 12.74 3.20 2.20
CA ALA A 81 11.41 2.81 2.63
C ALA A 81 10.33 3.80 2.17
N ARG A 82 9.12 3.31 2.05
CA ARG A 82 7.94 4.12 1.73
C ARG A 82 7.04 4.20 2.96
N PHE A 83 6.58 5.39 3.26
CA PHE A 83 5.69 5.71 4.37
C PHE A 83 4.34 6.18 3.84
N TYR A 84 3.25 5.67 4.39
CA TYR A 84 1.90 6.09 4.03
C TYR A 84 0.95 5.85 5.20
N VAL A 85 -0.22 6.50 5.15
CA VAL A 85 -1.26 6.31 6.16
C VAL A 85 -2.23 5.25 5.65
N ALA A 86 -2.57 4.30 6.52
CA ALA A 86 -3.54 3.24 6.26
C ALA A 86 -4.55 3.17 7.41
N LEU A 87 -5.67 2.48 7.17
CA LEU A 87 -6.58 2.09 8.24
C LEU A 87 -5.90 1.04 9.11
N ARG A 88 -6.18 1.11 10.42
CA ARG A 88 -5.72 0.15 11.40
C ARG A 88 -6.67 -1.04 11.42
N GLY A 89 -6.11 -2.25 11.45
CA GLY A 89 -6.89 -3.48 11.48
C GLY A 89 -7.46 -3.89 10.12
N GLU A 90 -8.52 -4.67 10.14
CA GLU A 90 -9.16 -5.21 8.95
C GLU A 90 -10.36 -4.36 8.53
N LEU A 91 -10.50 -4.12 7.24
CA LEU A 91 -11.65 -3.42 6.66
C LEU A 91 -12.88 -4.34 6.66
N VAL A 92 -13.92 -3.92 7.34
CA VAL A 92 -15.22 -4.60 7.18
C VAL A 92 -15.89 -4.21 5.85
N PRO A 93 -16.70 -5.10 5.24
CA PRO A 93 -17.28 -4.87 3.91
C PRO A 93 -18.08 -3.57 3.76
N LYS A 94 -18.68 -3.06 4.85
CA LYS A 94 -19.38 -1.78 4.85
C LYS A 94 -18.43 -0.59 4.67
N GLU A 95 -17.25 -0.65 5.27
CA GLU A 95 -16.24 0.41 5.22
C GLU A 95 -15.51 0.41 3.87
N ALA A 96 -15.34 -0.76 3.24
CA ALA A 96 -14.76 -0.87 1.91
C ALA A 96 -15.48 0.00 0.87
N LYS A 97 -16.81 0.17 1.01
CA LYS A 97 -17.59 1.05 0.14
C LYS A 97 -17.25 2.53 0.32
N MET A 98 -16.79 2.94 1.52
CA MET A 98 -16.50 4.34 1.84
C MET A 98 -15.18 4.82 1.22
N ILE A 99 -14.27 3.91 0.89
CA ILE A 99 -12.97 4.25 0.28
C ILE A 99 -13.01 4.39 -1.25
N GLY A 100 -14.23 4.36 -1.85
CA GLY A 100 -14.43 4.61 -3.27
C GLY A 100 -14.07 3.44 -4.19
N TRP A 101 -13.85 2.25 -3.64
CA TRP A 101 -13.70 1.02 -4.41
C TRP A 101 -14.99 0.20 -4.35
N ARG A 102 -15.37 -0.37 -5.47
CA ARG A 102 -16.49 -1.30 -5.55
C ARG A 102 -16.02 -2.72 -5.18
N ILE A 103 -16.94 -3.55 -4.73
CA ILE A 103 -16.62 -4.95 -4.38
C ILE A 103 -16.08 -5.71 -5.60
N ASP A 104 -16.61 -5.46 -6.78
CA ASP A 104 -16.14 -6.02 -8.06
C ASP A 104 -14.67 -5.59 -8.36
N ASP A 105 -14.27 -4.35 -8.03
CA ASP A 105 -12.91 -3.87 -8.21
C ASP A 105 -11.92 -4.60 -7.26
N PHE A 106 -12.33 -4.84 -6.00
CA PHE A 106 -11.54 -5.63 -5.05
C PHE A 106 -11.44 -7.11 -5.45
N ALA A 107 -12.56 -7.71 -5.88
CA ALA A 107 -12.57 -9.08 -6.36
C ALA A 107 -11.63 -9.24 -7.58
N GLY A 108 -11.67 -8.30 -8.52
CA GLY A 108 -10.76 -8.27 -9.65
C GLY A 108 -9.30 -8.13 -9.24
N LEU A 109 -9.00 -7.28 -8.23
CA LEU A 109 -7.65 -7.15 -7.68
C LEU A 109 -7.17 -8.46 -7.05
N ALA A 110 -8.01 -9.11 -6.24
CA ALA A 110 -7.69 -10.39 -5.61
C ALA A 110 -7.36 -11.46 -6.65
N VAL A 111 -8.19 -11.58 -7.70
CA VAL A 111 -7.95 -12.49 -8.82
C VAL A 111 -6.64 -12.18 -9.55
N ALA A 112 -6.37 -10.91 -9.85
CA ALA A 112 -5.14 -10.49 -10.51
C ALA A 112 -3.89 -10.82 -9.68
N ILE A 113 -3.91 -10.54 -8.37
CA ILE A 113 -2.81 -10.87 -7.45
C ILE A 113 -2.58 -12.38 -7.41
N ALA A 114 -3.65 -13.17 -7.24
CA ALA A 114 -3.54 -14.61 -7.16
C ALA A 114 -3.01 -15.22 -8.47
N TYR A 115 -3.43 -14.69 -9.62
CA TYR A 115 -2.90 -15.14 -10.91
C TYR A 115 -1.42 -14.84 -11.04
N VAL A 116 -0.96 -13.64 -10.70
CA VAL A 116 0.48 -13.31 -10.70
C VAL A 116 1.25 -14.21 -9.74
N LEU A 117 0.69 -14.52 -8.55
CA LEU A 117 1.29 -15.47 -7.60
C LEU A 117 1.41 -16.88 -8.19
N SER A 118 0.37 -17.41 -8.84
CA SER A 118 0.36 -18.73 -9.46
C SER A 118 1.40 -18.88 -10.56
N LYS A 119 1.73 -17.77 -11.24
CA LYS A 119 2.77 -17.66 -12.27
C LYS A 119 4.16 -17.33 -11.70
N LYS A 120 4.43 -17.69 -10.44
CA LYS A 120 5.72 -17.46 -9.76
C LYS A 120 6.10 -15.99 -9.62
N GLY A 121 5.10 -15.12 -9.46
CA GLY A 121 5.30 -13.70 -9.16
C GLY A 121 5.35 -12.76 -10.35
N LYS A 122 5.18 -13.27 -11.59
CA LYS A 122 5.05 -12.45 -12.80
C LYS A 122 4.08 -13.07 -13.80
N ALA A 123 3.31 -12.23 -14.50
CA ALA A 123 2.41 -12.68 -15.57
C ALA A 123 2.31 -11.61 -16.66
N PRO A 124 2.12 -11.99 -17.94
CA PRO A 124 1.80 -11.03 -18.99
C PRO A 124 0.50 -10.29 -18.67
N ARG A 125 0.46 -8.99 -18.91
CA ARG A 125 -0.74 -8.16 -18.71
C ARG A 125 -1.94 -8.72 -19.47
N GLU A 126 -1.73 -9.15 -20.70
CA GLU A 126 -2.80 -9.69 -21.56
C GLU A 126 -3.48 -10.92 -20.92
N GLU A 127 -2.71 -11.83 -20.30
CA GLU A 127 -3.26 -13.00 -19.62
C GLU A 127 -4.10 -12.61 -18.40
N VAL A 128 -3.62 -11.63 -17.61
CA VAL A 128 -4.36 -11.10 -16.46
C VAL A 128 -5.65 -10.44 -16.92
N GLU A 129 -5.60 -9.62 -17.97
CA GLU A 129 -6.79 -8.97 -18.53
C GLU A 129 -7.78 -9.98 -19.10
N GLN A 130 -7.30 -11.03 -19.78
CA GLN A 130 -8.17 -12.09 -20.30
C GLN A 130 -8.92 -12.80 -19.18
N LEU A 131 -8.20 -13.18 -18.10
CA LEU A 131 -8.83 -13.78 -16.93
C LEU A 131 -9.87 -12.87 -16.27
N LEU A 132 -9.58 -11.57 -16.18
CA LEU A 132 -10.51 -10.60 -15.59
C LEU A 132 -11.76 -10.38 -16.45
N ARG A 133 -11.67 -10.48 -17.80
CA ARG A 133 -12.83 -10.40 -18.69
C ARG A 133 -13.89 -11.47 -18.44
N GLU A 134 -13.50 -12.59 -17.87
CA GLU A 134 -14.46 -13.64 -17.47
C GLU A 134 -15.26 -13.29 -16.21
N LYS A 135 -14.80 -12.31 -15.42
CA LYS A 135 -15.35 -11.97 -14.10
C LYS A 135 -15.99 -10.58 -14.03
N ILE A 136 -15.49 -9.64 -14.83
CA ILE A 136 -15.94 -8.26 -14.84
C ILE A 136 -16.17 -7.77 -16.26
N PRO A 137 -17.04 -6.75 -16.47
CA PRO A 137 -17.30 -6.20 -17.80
C PRO A 137 -16.01 -5.77 -18.52
N GLY A 138 -15.85 -6.21 -19.77
CA GLY A 138 -14.60 -6.02 -20.54
C GLY A 138 -14.09 -4.59 -20.61
N TRP A 139 -14.98 -3.59 -20.67
CA TRP A 139 -14.60 -2.18 -20.72
C TRP A 139 -13.93 -1.67 -19.43
N LYS A 140 -14.17 -2.35 -18.29
CA LYS A 140 -13.56 -2.01 -17.00
C LYS A 140 -12.17 -2.63 -16.80
N VAL A 141 -11.83 -3.69 -17.53
CA VAL A 141 -10.66 -4.51 -17.25
C VAL A 141 -9.38 -3.70 -17.33
N GLY A 142 -9.12 -3.04 -18.46
CA GLY A 142 -7.93 -2.20 -18.63
C GLY A 142 -7.86 -1.08 -17.59
N LEU A 143 -8.98 -0.39 -17.34
CA LEU A 143 -9.07 0.67 -16.32
C LEU A 143 -8.72 0.16 -14.93
N ASN A 144 -9.16 -1.05 -14.58
CA ASN A 144 -8.88 -1.65 -13.28
C ASN A 144 -7.41 -2.07 -13.17
N VAL A 145 -6.82 -2.69 -14.21
CA VAL A 145 -5.40 -3.05 -14.22
C VAL A 145 -4.54 -1.79 -14.09
N ASP A 146 -4.84 -0.71 -14.83
CA ASP A 146 -4.14 0.58 -14.70
C ASP A 146 -4.29 1.16 -13.29
N ARG A 147 -5.48 1.02 -12.68
CA ARG A 147 -5.72 1.42 -11.31
C ARG A 147 -4.85 0.62 -10.33
N TYR A 148 -4.78 -0.71 -10.47
CA TYR A 148 -3.96 -1.57 -9.61
C TYR A 148 -2.48 -1.22 -9.69
N VAL A 149 -1.97 -0.91 -10.88
CA VAL A 149 -0.60 -0.45 -11.09
C VAL A 149 -0.40 0.94 -10.46
N ARG A 150 -1.29 1.89 -10.73
CA ARG A 150 -1.22 3.26 -10.19
C ARG A 150 -1.22 3.29 -8.68
N TYR A 151 -2.06 2.47 -8.04
CA TYR A 151 -2.14 2.39 -6.58
C TYR A 151 -1.02 1.54 -5.95
N GLY A 152 -0.18 0.88 -6.76
CA GLY A 152 0.99 0.13 -6.30
C GLY A 152 0.70 -1.28 -5.81
N TYR A 153 -0.47 -1.82 -6.12
CA TYR A 153 -0.77 -3.24 -5.90
C TYR A 153 -0.08 -4.13 -6.92
N LEU A 154 -0.01 -3.69 -8.17
CA LEU A 154 0.79 -4.30 -9.22
C LEU A 154 1.88 -3.33 -9.68
N THR A 155 2.88 -3.86 -10.37
CA THR A 155 3.91 -3.08 -11.08
C THR A 155 4.02 -3.67 -12.47
N GLU A 156 4.13 -2.83 -13.48
CA GLU A 156 4.29 -3.22 -14.89
C GLU A 156 5.68 -2.80 -15.38
N ASP A 157 6.35 -3.68 -16.10
CA ASP A 157 7.61 -3.37 -16.78
C ASP A 157 7.38 -2.94 -18.24
N GLU A 158 8.47 -2.58 -18.93
CA GLU A 158 8.44 -2.11 -20.31
C GLU A 158 7.95 -3.17 -21.31
N ASN A 159 7.98 -4.45 -20.92
CA ASN A 159 7.53 -5.58 -21.74
C ASN A 159 6.07 -5.98 -21.44
N GLY A 160 5.34 -5.20 -20.66
CA GLY A 160 3.97 -5.52 -20.27
C GLY A 160 3.85 -6.69 -19.31
N GLN A 161 4.92 -7.00 -18.54
CA GLN A 161 4.86 -8.00 -17.49
C GLN A 161 4.39 -7.36 -16.18
N LEU A 162 3.38 -7.95 -15.57
CA LEU A 162 2.88 -7.56 -14.26
C LEU A 162 3.57 -8.34 -13.16
N TYR A 163 3.94 -7.63 -12.11
CA TYR A 163 4.55 -8.16 -10.88
C TYR A 163 3.75 -7.70 -9.66
N LEU A 164 3.92 -8.37 -8.52
CA LEU A 164 3.35 -7.89 -7.26
C LEU A 164 3.99 -6.56 -6.87
N GLY A 165 3.14 -5.55 -6.72
CA GLY A 165 3.54 -4.24 -6.28
C GLY A 165 3.86 -4.19 -4.78
N TRP A 166 4.40 -3.06 -4.34
CA TRP A 166 4.80 -2.86 -2.95
C TRP A 166 3.63 -2.90 -1.97
N ARG A 167 2.44 -2.42 -2.37
CA ARG A 167 1.24 -2.46 -1.51
C ARG A 167 0.72 -3.88 -1.30
N THR A 168 0.73 -4.70 -2.33
CA THR A 168 0.38 -6.12 -2.19
C THR A 168 1.25 -6.82 -1.16
N ARG A 169 2.56 -6.54 -1.17
CA ARG A 169 3.49 -7.12 -0.18
C ARG A 169 3.27 -6.60 1.24
N ALA A 170 2.74 -5.39 1.38
CA ALA A 170 2.55 -4.72 2.67
C ALA A 170 1.16 -4.92 3.28
N GLU A 171 0.13 -5.09 2.44
CA GLU A 171 -1.27 -5.03 2.86
C GLU A 171 -2.02 -6.35 2.65
N VAL A 172 -1.51 -7.24 1.79
CA VAL A 172 -2.22 -8.47 1.43
C VAL A 172 -1.53 -9.68 2.05
N ASP A 173 -2.25 -10.43 2.86
CA ASP A 173 -1.84 -11.78 3.26
C ASP A 173 -2.00 -12.71 2.05
N GLN A 174 -0.88 -12.94 1.36
CA GLN A 174 -0.85 -13.72 0.12
C GLN A 174 -1.23 -15.18 0.35
N LYS A 175 -0.90 -15.73 1.53
CA LYS A 175 -1.27 -17.11 1.86
C LYS A 175 -2.77 -17.21 2.10
N ALA A 176 -3.33 -16.35 2.94
CA ALA A 176 -4.76 -16.32 3.20
C ALA A 176 -5.58 -16.08 1.92
N LEU A 177 -5.08 -15.22 1.00
CA LEU A 177 -5.71 -14.99 -0.29
C LEU A 177 -5.75 -16.26 -1.16
N ILE A 178 -4.65 -17.00 -1.24
CA ILE A 178 -4.59 -18.26 -1.99
C ILE A 178 -5.50 -19.30 -1.37
N ASP A 179 -5.44 -19.48 -0.05
CA ASP A 179 -6.25 -20.45 0.68
C ASP A 179 -7.76 -20.16 0.46
N LEU A 180 -8.16 -18.89 0.51
CA LEU A 180 -9.53 -18.47 0.23
C LEU A 180 -9.98 -18.80 -1.20
N LEU A 181 -9.13 -18.57 -2.20
CA LEU A 181 -9.45 -18.81 -3.61
C LEU A 181 -9.46 -20.31 -3.95
N LEU A 182 -8.69 -21.12 -3.23
CA LEU A 182 -8.69 -22.58 -3.37
C LEU A 182 -9.79 -23.25 -2.56
N GLY A 183 -10.59 -22.49 -1.79
CA GLY A 183 -11.63 -23.03 -0.92
C GLY A 183 -11.10 -23.84 0.26
N VAL A 184 -9.84 -23.60 0.66
CA VAL A 184 -9.25 -24.20 1.85
C VAL A 184 -9.81 -23.43 3.06
N GLU A 185 -10.63 -24.09 3.89
CA GLU A 185 -11.11 -23.48 5.13
C GLU A 185 -9.93 -23.15 6.03
N THR A 186 -9.63 -21.88 6.17
CA THR A 186 -8.75 -21.39 7.25
C THR A 186 -9.51 -21.55 8.56
N LYS A 187 -9.19 -22.60 9.33
CA LYS A 187 -9.63 -22.69 10.73
C LYS A 187 -9.08 -21.48 11.47
N THR A 188 -9.98 -20.56 11.79
CA THR A 188 -9.78 -19.47 12.76
C THR A 188 -9.60 -20.03 14.15
#